data_e097422297cbe01087251ee0297f40a0
#
_entry.id   e097422297cbe01087251ee0297f40a0
#
_cell.length_a   1.000
_cell.length_b   1.000
_cell.length_c   1.000
_cell.angle_alpha   90.00
_cell.angle_beta   90.00
_cell.angle_gamma   90.00
#
_symmetry.space_group_name_H-M   'P 1'
#
loop_
_entity.id
_entity.type
_entity.pdbx_description
1 polymer ?
#
loop_
_entity_poly.entity_id
_entity_poly.type
_entity_poly.pdbx_seq_one_letter_code
_entity_poly.pdbx_strand_id
1 'polypeptide(L)'
;MNEIVKILNVCKTYSMGTQKKKFSKAENDTTAKVHALNGVSAAIEKGEFTAIAGPSGSGKTTLLNLIGALDSITSGDIFVDGTGLAGMNKKQKTLLRREKIGFIFQSYNLIPVLTAQENVELGLQLLNSFSKEEVKEKSWAILNEVGLNGMQDRLPSQLSGGQQQRISIARALVKEPAVILADEPTANLDSKNSAMIIELMKELNEKHSITCIFSTHDQFVMQNVRRIIRLKDGMLDNQ
;
A
#
# COMPACT_ATOMS: atom_id res chain seq x y z
N MET A 1 -0.96 -3.28 -24.23
CA MET A 1 -1.37 -2.47 -23.06
C MET A 1 -0.56 -2.96 -21.87
N ASN A 2 0.10 -2.08 -21.17
CA ASN A 2 1.06 -2.45 -20.11
C ASN A 2 0.41 -2.25 -18.73
N GLU A 3 -0.82 -2.79 -18.56
CA GLU A 3 -1.58 -2.68 -17.32
C GLU A 3 -0.91 -3.50 -16.22
N ILE A 4 -0.43 -2.83 -15.17
CA ILE A 4 0.18 -3.49 -14.01
C ILE A 4 -0.88 -3.85 -12.97
N VAL A 5 -1.93 -3.02 -12.84
CA VAL A 5 -3.11 -3.31 -12.03
C VAL A 5 -4.36 -3.16 -12.89
N LYS A 6 -5.20 -4.18 -12.90
CA LYS A 6 -6.50 -4.18 -13.57
C LYS A 6 -7.59 -4.56 -12.59
N ILE A 7 -8.60 -3.71 -12.48
CA ILE A 7 -9.73 -3.84 -11.55
C ILE A 7 -10.97 -4.04 -12.41
N LEU A 8 -11.71 -5.13 -12.20
CA LEU A 8 -12.87 -5.52 -13.01
C LEU A 8 -14.09 -5.69 -12.14
N ASN A 9 -15.00 -4.71 -12.18
CA ASN A 9 -16.32 -4.73 -11.52
C ASN A 9 -16.25 -5.17 -10.05
N VAL A 10 -15.30 -4.61 -9.30
CA VAL A 10 -14.98 -5.04 -7.94
C VAL A 10 -16.01 -4.51 -6.95
N CYS A 11 -16.58 -5.44 -6.18
CA CYS A 11 -17.42 -5.13 -5.03
C CYS A 11 -16.77 -5.63 -3.74
N LYS A 12 -16.93 -4.87 -2.66
CA LYS A 12 -16.55 -5.28 -1.32
C LYS A 12 -17.66 -4.98 -0.32
N THR A 13 -18.12 -6.03 0.36
CA THR A 13 -19.13 -5.95 1.41
C THR A 13 -18.59 -6.51 2.71
N TYR A 14 -18.72 -5.74 3.78
CA TYR A 14 -18.42 -6.18 5.14
C TYR A 14 -19.73 -6.52 5.85
N SER A 15 -19.77 -7.67 6.52
CA SER A 15 -20.88 -8.04 7.41
C SER A 15 -20.53 -7.62 8.83
N MET A 16 -21.29 -6.71 9.42
CA MET A 16 -21.17 -6.39 10.83
C MET A 16 -21.84 -7.51 11.64
N GLY A 17 -21.04 -8.47 12.12
CA GLY A 17 -21.52 -9.53 13.01
C GLY A 17 -22.04 -8.93 14.30
N THR A 18 -23.33 -9.07 14.59
CA THR A 18 -23.81 -8.97 15.95
C THR A 18 -23.18 -10.08 16.78
N GLN A 19 -22.59 -9.74 17.94
CA GLN A 19 -22.14 -10.75 18.91
C GLN A 19 -23.34 -11.65 19.19
N LYS A 20 -23.25 -12.94 18.81
CA LYS A 20 -24.29 -13.92 19.13
C LYS A 20 -24.49 -13.91 20.63
N LYS A 21 -25.56 -13.28 21.11
CA LYS A 21 -26.07 -13.53 22.45
C LYS A 21 -26.59 -14.96 22.46
N LYS A 22 -25.95 -15.83 23.23
CA LYS A 22 -26.21 -17.26 23.35
C LYS A 22 -27.64 -17.67 23.82
N PHE A 23 -28.56 -16.74 23.93
CA PHE A 23 -29.90 -16.93 24.48
C PHE A 23 -30.96 -16.12 23.71
N SER A 24 -31.22 -16.39 22.45
CA SER A 24 -32.53 -16.13 21.85
C SER A 24 -32.71 -16.93 20.56
N LYS A 25 -33.68 -17.83 20.57
CA LYS A 25 -34.32 -18.38 19.36
C LYS A 25 -35.21 -17.27 18.78
N ALA A 26 -34.66 -16.44 17.87
CA ALA A 26 -35.47 -15.59 17.02
C ALA A 26 -34.75 -15.53 15.66
N GLU A 27 -35.38 -16.12 14.69
CA GLU A 27 -35.06 -16.07 13.26
C GLU A 27 -35.33 -14.67 12.73
N ASN A 28 -34.31 -13.81 12.70
CA ASN A 28 -34.13 -12.67 11.79
C ASN A 28 -32.73 -12.12 12.02
N ASP A 29 -31.72 -12.81 11.47
CA ASP A 29 -30.32 -12.37 11.51
C ASP A 29 -30.13 -11.26 10.45
N THR A 30 -30.63 -10.06 10.72
CA THR A 30 -30.36 -8.87 9.92
C THR A 30 -28.94 -8.38 10.27
N THR A 31 -27.92 -9.10 9.81
CA THR A 31 -26.55 -8.63 9.83
C THR A 31 -26.47 -7.38 8.96
N ALA A 32 -26.20 -6.22 9.58
CA ALA A 32 -25.98 -4.99 8.85
C ALA A 32 -24.82 -5.18 7.87
N LYS A 33 -25.04 -4.93 6.60
CA LYS A 33 -24.02 -5.01 5.55
C LYS A 33 -23.55 -3.61 5.19
N VAL A 34 -22.23 -3.42 5.12
CA VAL A 34 -21.62 -2.19 4.63
C VAL A 34 -20.99 -2.48 3.28
N HIS A 35 -21.49 -1.85 2.23
CA HIS A 35 -20.94 -1.91 0.88
C HIS A 35 -19.82 -0.88 0.76
N ALA A 36 -18.57 -1.33 0.94
CA ALA A 36 -17.41 -0.45 0.90
C ALA A 36 -16.95 -0.14 -0.53
N LEU A 37 -17.20 -1.06 -1.48
CA LEU A 37 -16.99 -0.85 -2.92
C LEU A 37 -18.15 -1.48 -3.68
N ASN A 38 -18.57 -0.81 -4.78
CA ASN A 38 -19.72 -1.20 -5.58
C ASN A 38 -19.42 -1.05 -7.08
N GLY A 39 -18.91 -2.12 -7.71
CA GLY A 39 -18.71 -2.20 -9.14
C GLY A 39 -17.54 -1.35 -9.68
N VAL A 40 -16.47 -1.17 -8.90
CA VAL A 40 -15.31 -0.39 -9.32
C VAL A 40 -14.55 -1.09 -10.44
N SER A 41 -14.28 -0.36 -11.55
CA SER A 41 -13.46 -0.85 -12.68
C SER A 41 -12.45 0.23 -13.08
N ALA A 42 -11.17 -0.10 -13.03
CA ALA A 42 -10.07 0.81 -13.41
C ALA A 42 -8.87 0.00 -13.88
N ALA A 43 -7.99 0.64 -14.64
CA ALA A 43 -6.68 0.10 -15.00
C ALA A 43 -5.59 1.10 -14.66
N ILE A 44 -4.43 0.61 -14.22
CA ILE A 44 -3.24 1.41 -13.91
C ILE A 44 -2.09 0.83 -14.70
N GLU A 45 -1.37 1.65 -15.43
CA GLU A 45 -0.27 1.23 -16.27
C GLU A 45 1.04 1.12 -15.49
N LYS A 46 1.97 0.34 -16.01
CA LYS A 46 3.31 0.21 -15.43
C LYS A 46 4.03 1.56 -15.42
N GLY A 47 4.63 1.91 -14.28
CA GLY A 47 5.34 3.18 -14.09
C GLY A 47 4.43 4.37 -13.79
N GLU A 48 3.11 4.20 -13.69
CA GLU A 48 2.23 5.28 -13.28
C GLU A 48 2.51 5.76 -11.84
N PHE A 49 2.34 7.07 -11.63
CA PHE A 49 2.32 7.73 -10.33
C PHE A 49 0.92 8.28 -10.10
N THR A 50 0.06 7.50 -9.45
CA THR A 50 -1.41 7.64 -9.46
C THR A 50 -1.97 7.73 -8.05
N ALA A 51 -2.99 8.58 -7.83
CA ALA A 51 -3.72 8.65 -6.57
C ALA A 51 -5.15 8.11 -6.70
N ILE A 52 -5.58 7.31 -5.72
CA ILE A 52 -6.97 7.01 -5.42
C ILE A 52 -7.43 8.07 -4.42
N ALA A 53 -8.26 9.02 -4.85
CA ALA A 53 -8.69 10.17 -4.06
C ALA A 53 -10.18 10.14 -3.77
N GLY A 54 -10.59 10.80 -2.68
CA GLY A 54 -12.01 10.93 -2.29
C GLY A 54 -12.17 11.24 -0.81
N PRO A 55 -13.37 11.57 -0.35
CA PRO A 55 -13.63 11.88 1.05
C PRO A 55 -13.37 10.68 1.97
N SER A 56 -13.32 10.92 3.28
CA SER A 56 -13.24 9.84 4.28
C SER A 56 -14.43 8.90 4.12
N GLY A 57 -14.18 7.59 4.21
CA GLY A 57 -15.22 6.57 4.03
C GLY A 57 -15.57 6.24 2.56
N SER A 58 -14.97 6.87 1.56
CA SER A 58 -15.28 6.60 0.15
C SER A 58 -14.79 5.24 -0.38
N GLY A 59 -14.01 4.47 0.40
CA GLY A 59 -13.52 3.14 0.00
C GLY A 59 -12.05 3.10 -0.47
N LYS A 60 -11.28 4.21 -0.39
CA LYS A 60 -9.88 4.29 -0.85
C LYS A 60 -8.99 3.21 -0.23
N THR A 61 -8.89 3.20 1.10
CA THR A 61 -8.08 2.22 1.85
C THR A 61 -8.59 0.78 1.60
N THR A 62 -9.91 0.60 1.44
CA THR A 62 -10.47 -0.70 1.07
C THR A 62 -9.96 -1.15 -0.30
N LEU A 63 -10.02 -0.28 -1.31
CA LEU A 63 -9.54 -0.60 -2.65
C LEU A 63 -8.03 -0.88 -2.63
N LEU A 64 -7.25 -0.04 -1.95
CA LEU A 64 -5.80 -0.23 -1.79
C LEU A 64 -5.48 -1.59 -1.12
N ASN A 65 -6.22 -1.96 -0.07
CA ASN A 65 -6.05 -3.24 0.63
C ASN A 65 -6.43 -4.44 -0.25
N LEU A 66 -7.43 -4.31 -1.13
CA LEU A 66 -7.78 -5.36 -2.09
C LEU A 66 -6.70 -5.52 -3.15
N ILE A 67 -6.20 -4.44 -3.74
CA ILE A 67 -5.06 -4.46 -4.69
C ILE A 67 -3.85 -5.11 -4.02
N GLY A 68 -3.61 -4.76 -2.75
CA GLY A 68 -2.54 -5.29 -1.92
C GLY A 68 -2.73 -6.73 -1.44
N ALA A 69 -3.83 -7.39 -1.81
CA ALA A 69 -4.19 -8.72 -1.32
C ALA A 69 -4.17 -8.85 0.22
N LEU A 70 -4.38 -7.75 0.94
CA LEU A 70 -4.54 -7.73 2.41
C LEU A 70 -5.94 -8.18 2.83
N ASP A 71 -6.92 -7.98 1.94
CA ASP A 71 -8.30 -8.40 2.14
C ASP A 71 -8.79 -9.27 0.97
N SER A 72 -10.04 -9.73 1.03
CA SER A 72 -10.66 -10.56 0.00
C SER A 72 -11.74 -9.79 -0.75
N ILE A 73 -11.79 -9.95 -2.06
CA ILE A 73 -12.82 -9.41 -2.94
C ILE A 73 -14.14 -10.16 -2.66
N THR A 74 -15.28 -9.44 -2.66
CA THR A 74 -16.61 -10.06 -2.54
C THR A 74 -17.11 -10.54 -3.91
N SER A 75 -16.98 -9.73 -4.96
CA SER A 75 -17.23 -10.09 -6.35
C SER A 75 -16.38 -9.23 -7.29
N GLY A 76 -16.29 -9.63 -8.56
CA GLY A 76 -15.33 -9.08 -9.51
C GLY A 76 -13.94 -9.68 -9.37
N ASP A 77 -12.94 -9.07 -10.00
CA ASP A 77 -11.53 -9.49 -9.86
C ASP A 77 -10.57 -8.30 -9.94
N ILE A 78 -9.37 -8.49 -9.37
CA ILE A 78 -8.23 -7.59 -9.48
C ILE A 78 -7.05 -8.42 -9.98
N PHE A 79 -6.35 -7.89 -10.98
CA PHE A 79 -5.10 -8.47 -11.46
C PHE A 79 -3.95 -7.54 -11.07
N VAL A 80 -2.87 -8.11 -10.53
CA VAL A 80 -1.62 -7.41 -10.23
C VAL A 80 -0.51 -8.14 -10.96
N ASP A 81 0.21 -7.44 -11.83
CA ASP A 81 1.27 -7.99 -12.68
C ASP A 81 0.81 -9.29 -13.37
N GLY A 82 -0.37 -9.25 -14.00
CA GLY A 82 -1.00 -10.36 -14.69
C GLY A 82 -1.60 -11.46 -13.81
N THR A 83 -1.46 -11.37 -12.48
CA THR A 83 -1.92 -12.39 -11.54
C THR A 83 -3.28 -12.00 -10.93
N GLY A 84 -4.34 -12.80 -11.17
CA GLY A 84 -5.69 -12.56 -10.63
C GLY A 84 -5.80 -12.90 -9.15
N LEU A 85 -6.49 -12.04 -8.38
CA LEU A 85 -6.60 -12.15 -6.92
C LEU A 85 -7.86 -12.90 -6.46
N ALA A 86 -8.89 -12.98 -7.31
CA ALA A 86 -10.11 -13.70 -6.98
C ALA A 86 -9.81 -15.19 -6.71
N GLY A 87 -10.34 -15.72 -5.63
CA GLY A 87 -10.14 -17.13 -5.26
C GLY A 87 -8.79 -17.48 -4.63
N MET A 88 -7.84 -16.53 -4.54
CA MET A 88 -6.54 -16.80 -3.89
C MET A 88 -6.71 -17.21 -2.42
N ASN A 89 -6.03 -18.28 -2.04
CA ASN A 89 -5.88 -18.66 -0.65
C ASN A 89 -4.85 -17.80 0.10
N LYS A 90 -4.77 -17.94 1.43
CA LYS A 90 -3.86 -17.14 2.27
C LYS A 90 -2.39 -17.25 1.84
N LYS A 91 -1.94 -18.45 1.46
CA LYS A 91 -0.54 -18.72 1.06
C LYS A 91 -0.21 -17.99 -0.25
N GLN A 92 -1.11 -18.04 -1.24
CA GLN A 92 -0.96 -17.35 -2.53
C GLN A 92 -0.93 -15.82 -2.34
N LYS A 93 -1.85 -15.25 -1.54
CA LYS A 93 -1.83 -13.82 -1.20
C LYS A 93 -0.54 -13.40 -0.51
N THR A 94 -0.01 -14.23 0.39
CA THR A 94 1.25 -13.95 1.08
C THR A 94 2.43 -13.95 0.10
N LEU A 95 2.47 -14.90 -0.84
CA LEU A 95 3.49 -14.96 -1.88
C LEU A 95 3.45 -13.72 -2.79
N LEU A 96 2.26 -13.34 -3.26
CA LEU A 96 2.08 -12.16 -4.09
C LEU A 96 2.56 -10.88 -3.37
N ARG A 97 2.17 -10.66 -2.11
CA ARG A 97 2.64 -9.51 -1.32
C ARG A 97 4.15 -9.50 -1.13
N ARG A 98 4.71 -10.68 -0.87
CA ARG A 98 6.14 -10.84 -0.67
C ARG A 98 6.94 -10.44 -1.90
N GLU A 99 6.50 -10.86 -3.09
CA GLU A 99 7.26 -10.72 -4.32
C GLU A 99 6.92 -9.47 -5.12
N LYS A 100 5.65 -9.06 -5.15
CA LYS A 100 5.15 -8.09 -6.12
C LYS A 100 4.70 -6.76 -5.52
N ILE A 101 4.44 -6.67 -4.21
CA ILE A 101 3.78 -5.51 -3.61
C ILE A 101 4.62 -4.90 -2.50
N GLY A 102 5.01 -3.62 -2.66
CA GLY A 102 5.56 -2.80 -1.59
C GLY A 102 4.45 -2.06 -0.86
N PHE A 103 4.49 -1.99 0.47
CA PHE A 103 3.53 -1.22 1.27
C PHE A 103 4.21 -0.09 2.01
N ILE A 104 3.60 1.10 1.93
CA ILE A 104 3.92 2.28 2.73
C ILE A 104 2.65 2.67 3.49
N PHE A 105 2.72 2.67 4.82
CA PHE A 105 1.58 2.93 5.70
C PHE A 105 1.67 4.32 6.34
N GLN A 106 0.54 4.88 6.69
CA GLN A 106 0.42 6.13 7.42
C GLN A 106 1.24 6.14 8.72
N SER A 107 1.22 5.04 9.48
CA SER A 107 1.92 4.90 10.76
C SER A 107 3.33 4.30 10.63
N TYR A 108 3.93 4.36 9.43
CA TYR A 108 5.26 3.82 9.09
C TYR A 108 5.38 2.29 9.29
N ASN A 109 4.73 1.71 10.28
CA ASN A 109 4.77 0.29 10.67
C ASN A 109 6.19 -0.28 10.75
N LEU A 110 7.11 0.51 11.34
CA LEU A 110 8.46 0.05 11.65
C LEU A 110 8.43 -0.83 12.89
N ILE A 111 9.32 -1.81 12.93
CA ILE A 111 9.52 -2.64 14.12
C ILE A 111 10.43 -1.84 15.07
N PRO A 112 9.92 -1.43 16.26
CA PRO A 112 10.60 -0.42 17.08
C PRO A 112 11.92 -0.89 17.72
N VAL A 113 12.11 -2.20 17.83
CA VAL A 113 13.33 -2.82 18.40
C VAL A 113 14.40 -3.11 17.34
N LEU A 114 14.09 -2.90 16.06
CA LEU A 114 15.02 -3.05 14.95
C LEU A 114 15.57 -1.69 14.52
N THR A 115 16.82 -1.66 14.13
CA THR A 115 17.47 -0.49 13.54
C THR A 115 16.83 -0.11 12.19
N ALA A 116 17.21 1.05 11.64
CA ALA A 116 16.79 1.48 10.31
C ALA A 116 17.17 0.42 9.26
N GLN A 117 18.39 -0.08 9.29
CA GLN A 117 18.86 -1.10 8.34
C GLN A 117 18.11 -2.42 8.53
N GLU A 118 17.97 -2.93 9.73
CA GLU A 118 17.26 -4.19 10.01
C GLU A 118 15.78 -4.11 9.58
N ASN A 119 15.12 -2.95 9.74
CA ASN A 119 13.77 -2.74 9.22
C ASN A 119 13.69 -2.88 7.69
N VAL A 120 14.70 -2.41 6.95
CA VAL A 120 14.76 -2.55 5.49
C VAL A 120 15.11 -3.98 5.09
N GLU A 121 16.05 -4.62 5.79
CA GLU A 121 16.47 -6.01 5.57
C GLU A 121 15.30 -7.00 5.59
N LEU A 122 14.28 -6.76 6.44
CA LEU A 122 13.06 -7.59 6.48
C LEU A 122 12.40 -7.74 5.10
N GLY A 123 12.45 -6.71 4.26
CA GLY A 123 11.89 -6.75 2.90
C GLY A 123 12.56 -7.82 2.04
N LEU A 124 13.87 -8.03 2.19
CA LEU A 124 14.65 -9.01 1.43
C LEU A 124 14.68 -10.39 2.11
N GLN A 125 14.80 -10.43 3.44
CA GLN A 125 14.85 -11.70 4.18
C GLN A 125 13.64 -12.59 3.90
N LEU A 126 12.46 -11.99 3.71
CA LEU A 126 11.25 -12.72 3.36
C LEU A 126 11.31 -13.40 1.98
N LEU A 127 12.17 -12.95 1.07
CA LEU A 127 12.32 -13.54 -0.26
C LEU A 127 13.10 -14.85 -0.25
N ASN A 128 13.97 -15.07 0.75
CA ASN A 128 14.86 -16.23 0.88
C ASN A 128 15.76 -16.47 -0.37
N SER A 129 16.10 -15.40 -1.11
CA SER A 129 16.84 -15.48 -2.37
C SER A 129 18.22 -14.85 -2.31
N PHE A 130 18.60 -14.26 -1.16
CA PHE A 130 19.82 -13.49 -0.98
C PHE A 130 20.65 -14.02 0.19
N SER A 131 21.96 -13.95 0.09
CA SER A 131 22.88 -14.17 1.21
C SER A 131 22.73 -13.03 2.25
N LYS A 132 23.27 -13.23 3.45
CA LYS A 132 23.25 -12.19 4.49
C LYS A 132 24.01 -10.94 4.08
N GLU A 133 25.11 -11.12 3.36
CA GLU A 133 25.97 -10.07 2.85
C GLU A 133 25.23 -9.24 1.80
N GLU A 134 24.56 -9.89 0.83
CA GLU A 134 23.76 -9.21 -0.19
C GLU A 134 22.57 -8.46 0.43
N VAL A 135 21.89 -9.03 1.42
CA VAL A 135 20.80 -8.37 2.15
C VAL A 135 21.31 -7.07 2.79
N LYS A 136 22.47 -7.14 3.47
CA LYS A 136 23.07 -5.99 4.13
C LYS A 136 23.48 -4.91 3.14
N GLU A 137 24.13 -5.28 2.04
CA GLU A 137 24.60 -4.36 1.02
C GLU A 137 23.43 -3.66 0.31
N LYS A 138 22.41 -4.41 -0.14
CA LYS A 138 21.21 -3.86 -0.79
C LYS A 138 20.44 -2.94 0.16
N SER A 139 20.28 -3.32 1.43
CA SER A 139 19.61 -2.51 2.43
C SER A 139 20.35 -1.21 2.73
N TRP A 140 21.67 -1.26 2.78
CA TRP A 140 22.49 -0.07 2.94
C TRP A 140 22.39 0.86 1.72
N ALA A 141 22.47 0.31 0.52
CA ALA A 141 22.35 1.06 -0.73
C ALA A 141 21.03 1.84 -0.82
N ILE A 142 19.90 1.17 -0.52
CA ILE A 142 18.58 1.82 -0.59
C ILE A 142 18.38 2.85 0.52
N LEU A 143 18.95 2.65 1.72
CA LEU A 143 18.94 3.67 2.79
C LEU A 143 19.68 4.94 2.36
N ASN A 144 20.81 4.80 1.69
CA ASN A 144 21.55 5.92 1.13
C ASN A 144 20.72 6.65 0.05
N GLU A 145 20.05 5.90 -0.80
CA GLU A 145 19.20 6.43 -1.87
C GLU A 145 18.03 7.26 -1.33
N VAL A 146 17.42 6.85 -0.22
CA VAL A 146 16.36 7.63 0.42
C VAL A 146 16.91 8.76 1.33
N GLY A 147 18.22 9.03 1.30
CA GLY A 147 18.86 10.12 2.04
C GLY A 147 19.02 9.87 3.53
N LEU A 148 19.27 8.62 3.94
CA LEU A 148 19.49 8.22 5.33
C LEU A 148 20.93 7.75 5.59
N ASN A 149 21.92 8.36 4.92
CA ASN A 149 23.34 8.09 5.13
C ASN A 149 23.74 8.28 6.60
N GLY A 150 24.43 7.30 7.17
CA GLY A 150 24.93 7.36 8.55
C GLY A 150 23.84 7.14 9.62
N MET A 151 22.63 6.71 9.23
CA MET A 151 21.51 6.45 10.15
C MET A 151 21.15 4.96 10.26
N GLN A 152 21.96 4.07 9.69
CA GLN A 152 21.71 2.63 9.60
C GLN A 152 21.43 1.97 10.94
N ASP A 153 22.19 2.37 11.96
CA ASP A 153 22.15 1.77 13.30
C ASP A 153 21.15 2.47 14.25
N ARG A 154 20.41 3.48 13.76
CA ARG A 154 19.43 4.20 14.57
C ARG A 154 18.15 3.39 14.73
N LEU A 155 17.60 3.39 15.94
CA LEU A 155 16.25 2.86 16.21
C LEU A 155 15.18 3.87 15.74
N PRO A 156 13.98 3.43 15.39
CA PRO A 156 12.87 4.32 15.01
C PRO A 156 12.62 5.45 16.02
N SER A 157 12.74 5.19 17.33
CA SER A 157 12.56 6.18 18.38
C SER A 157 13.59 7.33 18.38
N GLN A 158 14.70 7.15 17.67
CA GLN A 158 15.79 8.13 17.54
C GLN A 158 15.69 8.95 16.26
N LEU A 159 14.62 8.76 15.47
CA LEU A 159 14.45 9.33 14.15
C LEU A 159 13.18 10.19 14.08
N SER A 160 13.24 11.26 13.29
CA SER A 160 12.06 12.09 13.02
C SER A 160 11.01 11.32 12.21
N GLY A 161 9.75 11.79 12.18
CA GLY A 161 8.67 11.18 11.39
C GLY A 161 9.02 11.07 9.90
N GLY A 162 9.62 12.10 9.31
CA GLY A 162 10.08 12.07 7.92
C GLY A 162 11.19 11.04 7.67
N GLN A 163 12.11 10.85 8.63
CA GLN A 163 13.14 9.80 8.54
C GLN A 163 12.54 8.41 8.68
N GLN A 164 11.59 8.22 9.60
CA GLN A 164 10.86 6.94 9.74
C GLN A 164 10.08 6.61 8.44
N GLN A 165 9.46 7.61 7.81
CA GLN A 165 8.77 7.41 6.53
C GLN A 165 9.75 7.02 5.42
N ARG A 166 10.94 7.60 5.36
CA ARG A 166 12.00 7.21 4.41
C ARG A 166 12.43 5.75 4.61
N ILE A 167 12.52 5.26 5.85
CA ILE A 167 12.78 3.83 6.12
C ILE A 167 11.63 2.97 5.61
N SER A 168 10.37 3.37 5.82
CA SER A 168 9.20 2.65 5.31
C SER A 168 9.22 2.55 3.77
N ILE A 169 9.60 3.65 3.08
CA ILE A 169 9.79 3.69 1.62
C ILE A 169 10.93 2.75 1.21
N ALA A 170 12.09 2.83 1.86
CA ALA A 170 13.24 1.96 1.58
C ALA A 170 12.88 0.48 1.74
N ARG A 171 12.18 0.10 2.83
CA ARG A 171 11.70 -1.26 3.08
C ARG A 171 10.73 -1.75 1.99
N ALA A 172 9.86 -0.87 1.49
CA ALA A 172 8.94 -1.22 0.42
C ALA A 172 9.67 -1.43 -0.91
N LEU A 173 10.69 -0.59 -1.20
CA LEU A 173 11.40 -0.55 -2.47
C LEU A 173 12.51 -1.61 -2.60
N VAL A 174 13.20 -1.95 -1.50
CA VAL A 174 14.42 -2.79 -1.50
C VAL A 174 14.27 -4.14 -2.20
N LYS A 175 13.06 -4.66 -2.27
CA LYS A 175 12.70 -5.91 -2.94
C LYS A 175 12.28 -5.77 -4.40
N GLU A 176 12.39 -4.56 -4.96
CA GLU A 176 12.04 -4.23 -6.35
C GLU A 176 10.61 -4.69 -6.73
N PRO A 177 9.57 -4.25 -6.00
CA PRO A 177 8.21 -4.72 -6.22
C PRO A 177 7.66 -4.22 -7.55
N ALA A 178 6.64 -4.91 -8.11
CA ALA A 178 5.93 -4.47 -9.31
C ALA A 178 5.10 -3.20 -9.06
N VAL A 179 4.57 -3.05 -7.83
CA VAL A 179 3.75 -1.91 -7.42
C VAL A 179 4.01 -1.53 -5.95
N ILE A 180 4.08 -0.24 -5.69
CA ILE A 180 4.07 0.34 -4.33
C ILE A 180 2.67 0.87 -4.05
N LEU A 181 2.09 0.45 -2.92
CA LEU A 181 0.81 0.91 -2.39
C LEU A 181 1.07 1.78 -1.15
N ALA A 182 0.72 3.06 -1.23
CA ALA A 182 0.94 4.04 -0.18
C ALA A 182 -0.38 4.53 0.39
N ASP A 183 -0.70 4.15 1.63
CA ASP A 183 -1.92 4.56 2.32
C ASP A 183 -1.62 5.79 3.18
N GLU A 184 -2.10 6.97 2.75
CA GLU A 184 -1.92 8.26 3.42
C GLU A 184 -0.45 8.54 3.85
N PRO A 185 0.54 8.45 2.94
CA PRO A 185 1.97 8.40 3.33
C PRO A 185 2.50 9.70 3.94
N THR A 186 1.74 10.79 3.88
CA THR A 186 2.11 12.12 4.39
C THR A 186 1.27 12.59 5.57
N ALA A 187 0.25 11.83 5.98
CA ALA A 187 -0.74 12.29 6.97
C ALA A 187 -0.17 12.59 8.37
N ASN A 188 0.97 11.99 8.74
CA ASN A 188 1.64 12.22 10.02
C ASN A 188 2.87 13.15 9.92
N LEU A 189 2.97 13.91 8.82
CA LEU A 189 4.10 14.80 8.54
C LEU A 189 3.63 16.24 8.43
N ASP A 190 4.52 17.18 8.76
CA ASP A 190 4.31 18.58 8.43
C ASP A 190 4.42 18.83 6.92
N SER A 191 3.99 19.98 6.45
CA SER A 191 3.93 20.31 5.02
C SER A 191 5.29 20.22 4.32
N LYS A 192 6.38 20.61 5.00
CA LYS A 192 7.74 20.55 4.46
C LYS A 192 8.21 19.12 4.28
N ASN A 193 8.04 18.28 5.30
CA ASN A 193 8.37 16.87 5.23
C ASN A 193 7.48 16.13 4.22
N SER A 194 6.20 16.46 4.14
CA SER A 194 5.26 15.92 3.14
C SER A 194 5.75 16.18 1.72
N ALA A 195 6.16 17.43 1.42
CA ALA A 195 6.70 17.78 0.12
C ALA A 195 7.97 16.98 -0.22
N MET A 196 8.90 16.85 0.73
CA MET A 196 10.13 16.06 0.53
C MET A 196 9.85 14.58 0.31
N ILE A 197 8.84 14.00 0.97
CA ILE A 197 8.47 12.59 0.78
C ILE A 197 7.85 12.36 -0.60
N ILE A 198 6.96 13.23 -1.05
CA ILE A 198 6.32 13.10 -2.38
C ILE A 198 7.36 13.26 -3.50
N GLU A 199 8.26 14.26 -3.38
CA GLU A 199 9.34 14.44 -4.36
C GLU A 199 10.28 13.22 -4.39
N LEU A 200 10.71 12.71 -3.23
CA LEU A 200 11.50 11.48 -3.15
C LEU A 200 10.79 10.31 -3.84
N MET A 201 9.50 10.10 -3.58
CA MET A 201 8.75 8.99 -4.20
C MET A 201 8.62 9.17 -5.71
N LYS A 202 8.54 10.40 -6.20
CA LYS A 202 8.51 10.72 -7.63
C LYS A 202 9.87 10.42 -8.29
N GLU A 203 10.98 10.86 -7.70
CA GLU A 203 12.33 10.53 -8.15
C GLU A 203 12.54 9.00 -8.22
N LEU A 204 12.12 8.27 -7.18
CA LEU A 204 12.22 6.81 -7.14
C LEU A 204 11.33 6.14 -8.20
N ASN A 205 10.10 6.67 -8.44
CA ASN A 205 9.22 6.18 -9.50
C ASN A 205 9.88 6.34 -10.88
N GLU A 206 10.47 7.50 -11.16
CA GLU A 206 11.13 7.77 -12.43
C GLU A 206 12.40 6.93 -12.61
N LYS A 207 13.24 6.86 -11.59
CA LYS A 207 14.52 6.12 -11.62
C LYS A 207 14.34 4.61 -11.79
N HIS A 208 13.40 4.03 -11.04
CA HIS A 208 13.17 2.57 -11.04
C HIS A 208 12.02 2.13 -11.95
N SER A 209 11.33 3.06 -12.61
CA SER A 209 10.13 2.79 -13.41
C SER A 209 9.07 1.99 -12.64
N ILE A 210 8.98 2.23 -11.32
CA ILE A 210 8.07 1.51 -10.43
C ILE A 210 6.71 2.19 -10.38
N THR A 211 5.63 1.41 -10.36
CA THR A 211 4.27 1.94 -10.23
C THR A 211 3.99 2.33 -8.79
N CYS A 212 3.50 3.54 -8.54
CA CYS A 212 3.08 4.02 -7.23
C CYS A 212 1.60 4.37 -7.21
N ILE A 213 0.86 3.79 -6.26
CA ILE A 213 -0.58 4.03 -6.07
C ILE A 213 -0.78 4.57 -4.65
N PHE A 214 -1.28 5.80 -4.56
CA PHE A 214 -1.56 6.48 -3.30
C PHE A 214 -3.04 6.37 -2.96
N SER A 215 -3.37 6.14 -1.71
CA SER A 215 -4.68 6.46 -1.13
C SER A 215 -4.54 7.79 -0.41
N THR A 216 -5.29 8.81 -0.80
CA THR A 216 -5.18 10.13 -0.15
C THR A 216 -6.45 10.97 -0.26
N HIS A 217 -6.59 11.91 0.69
CA HIS A 217 -7.51 13.03 0.60
C HIS A 217 -6.77 14.37 0.57
N ASP A 218 -5.44 14.36 0.61
CA ASP A 218 -4.57 15.53 0.61
C ASP A 218 -4.46 16.13 -0.79
N GLN A 219 -4.82 17.42 -0.91
CA GLN A 219 -4.75 18.15 -2.18
C GLN A 219 -3.31 18.29 -2.68
N PHE A 220 -2.33 18.42 -1.78
CA PHE A 220 -0.94 18.51 -2.17
C PHE A 220 -0.48 17.24 -2.89
N VAL A 221 -0.82 16.06 -2.36
CA VAL A 221 -0.52 14.78 -3.02
C VAL A 221 -1.23 14.70 -4.37
N MET A 222 -2.52 15.07 -4.43
CA MET A 222 -3.30 15.05 -5.67
C MET A 222 -2.73 15.96 -6.76
N GLN A 223 -2.13 17.09 -6.41
CA GLN A 223 -1.49 18.01 -7.37
C GLN A 223 -0.16 17.49 -7.90
N ASN A 224 0.48 16.55 -7.21
CA ASN A 224 1.80 16.01 -7.54
C ASN A 224 1.76 14.65 -8.23
N VAL A 225 0.59 14.04 -8.42
CA VAL A 225 0.42 12.79 -9.17
C VAL A 225 0.08 13.07 -10.63
N ARG A 226 0.39 12.10 -11.50
CA ARG A 226 0.08 12.21 -12.95
C ARG A 226 -1.38 11.90 -13.26
N ARG A 227 -2.05 11.11 -12.42
CA ARG A 227 -3.44 10.68 -12.60
C ARG A 227 -4.16 10.55 -11.27
N ILE A 228 -5.45 10.87 -11.28
CA ILE A 228 -6.32 10.72 -10.10
C ILE A 228 -7.49 9.81 -10.47
N ILE A 229 -7.70 8.76 -9.69
CA ILE A 229 -8.89 7.91 -9.69
C ILE A 229 -9.76 8.37 -8.53
N ARG A 230 -10.92 8.98 -8.83
CA ARG A 230 -11.81 9.51 -7.79
C ARG A 230 -12.79 8.45 -7.34
N LEU A 231 -12.92 8.28 -6.01
CA LEU A 231 -13.91 7.43 -5.38
C LEU A 231 -14.87 8.25 -4.54
N LYS A 232 -16.16 7.96 -4.68
CA LYS A 232 -17.24 8.50 -3.85
C LYS A 232 -18.24 7.38 -3.56
N ASP A 233 -18.57 7.18 -2.28
CA ASP A 233 -19.55 6.19 -1.82
C ASP A 233 -19.31 4.77 -2.40
N GLY A 234 -18.05 4.37 -2.49
CA GLY A 234 -17.64 3.05 -2.99
C GLY A 234 -17.70 2.88 -4.51
N MET A 235 -17.92 3.93 -5.27
CA MET A 235 -17.97 3.93 -6.75
C MET A 235 -16.96 4.90 -7.34
N LEU A 236 -16.64 4.73 -8.64
CA LEU A 236 -15.87 5.73 -9.36
C LEU A 236 -16.70 6.99 -9.55
N ASP A 237 -16.09 8.13 -9.23
CA ASP A 237 -16.66 9.45 -9.50
C ASP A 237 -16.05 9.97 -10.83
N ASN A 238 -16.85 9.94 -11.89
CA ASN A 238 -16.43 10.32 -13.25
C ASN A 238 -16.64 11.84 -13.52
N GLN A 239 -16.68 12.66 -12.45
CA GLN A 239 -16.77 14.13 -12.58
C GLN A 239 -15.41 14.81 -12.63
#